data_586c0284a4e3b09bc7555bd144151625
#
_entry.id   586c0284a4e3b09bc7555bd144151625
#
_cell.length_a   1.000
_cell.length_b   1.000
_cell.length_c   1.000
_cell.angle_alpha   90.00
_cell.angle_beta   90.00
_cell.angle_gamma   90.00
#
_symmetry.space_group_name_H-M   'P 1'
#
loop_
_entity.id
_entity.type
_entity.pdbx_description
1 polymer ?
#
loop_
_entity_poly.entity_id
_entity_poly.type
_entity_poly.pdbx_seq_one_letter_code
_entity_poly.pdbx_strand_id
1 'polypeptide(L)'
;STRHSTLFPYTTLFRSLDAAAQRGLALFYSERAECFHCHGTRLFTDNQFHNIGLDADVAGTGRGAITGAAGDDGRWKTPTLRNVALTGPYMHDDRFATLEEVVAFYSSGVALSPTLDTIIRIGGFQLTPEEQADLVAFLRSLTDEAFVTDPRLGPPP
;
A
#
# COMPACT_ATOMS: atom_id res chain seq x y z
N SER A 1 20.42 -34.76 11.99
CA SER A 1 19.77 -34.16 10.80
C SER A 1 18.44 -33.53 11.21
N THR A 2 18.48 -32.29 11.69
CA THR A 2 17.29 -31.53 12.09
C THR A 2 16.79 -30.80 10.85
N ARG A 3 15.72 -31.29 10.25
CA ARG A 3 14.99 -30.56 9.22
C ARG A 3 14.34 -29.34 9.89
N HIS A 4 14.89 -28.16 9.64
CA HIS A 4 14.18 -26.92 9.91
C HIS A 4 12.99 -26.83 8.94
N SER A 5 11.83 -27.17 9.46
CA SER A 5 10.56 -26.90 8.80
C SER A 5 10.36 -25.39 8.78
N THR A 6 10.71 -24.75 7.68
CA THR A 6 10.33 -23.36 7.40
C THR A 6 8.87 -23.30 6.98
N LEU A 7 8.00 -23.70 7.89
CA LEU A 7 6.64 -23.24 7.87
C LEU A 7 6.71 -21.77 8.30
N PHE A 8 6.57 -20.86 7.35
CA PHE A 8 6.23 -19.48 7.65
C PHE A 8 4.85 -19.49 8.25
N PRO A 9 4.70 -19.43 9.56
CA PRO A 9 3.37 -19.37 10.10
C PRO A 9 2.93 -17.92 10.03
N TYR A 10 1.92 -17.67 9.22
CA TYR A 10 1.01 -16.54 9.34
C TYR A 10 0.76 -16.20 10.84
N THR A 11 0.67 -17.23 11.67
CA THR A 11 0.51 -17.14 13.11
C THR A 11 1.70 -16.57 13.87
N THR A 12 2.93 -16.65 13.39
CA THR A 12 4.12 -16.11 14.10
C THR A 12 4.27 -14.63 13.84
N LEU A 13 3.97 -14.15 12.63
CA LEU A 13 3.90 -12.72 12.32
C LEU A 13 2.81 -12.03 13.16
N PHE A 14 1.63 -12.65 13.27
CA PHE A 14 0.52 -12.12 14.09
C PHE A 14 0.86 -12.00 15.58
N ARG A 15 1.72 -12.87 16.12
CA ARG A 15 2.11 -12.83 17.54
C ARG A 15 3.21 -11.81 17.83
N SER A 16 3.93 -11.34 16.83
CA SER A 16 5.01 -10.36 16.99
C SER A 16 4.56 -8.92 16.77
N LEU A 17 3.36 -8.69 16.22
CA LEU A 17 2.81 -7.36 16.04
C LEU A 17 2.36 -6.78 17.38
N ASP A 18 2.63 -5.51 17.61
CA ASP A 18 2.03 -4.79 18.72
C ASP A 18 0.51 -4.60 18.54
N ALA A 19 -0.17 -4.15 19.57
CA ALA A 19 -1.64 -4.06 19.57
C ALA A 19 -2.17 -3.09 18.48
N ALA A 20 -1.46 -2.00 18.19
CA ALA A 20 -1.85 -1.05 17.16
C ALA A 20 -1.70 -1.68 15.76
N ALA A 21 -0.56 -2.32 15.49
CA ALA A 21 -0.33 -3.01 14.22
C ALA A 21 -1.31 -4.19 14.00
N GLN A 22 -1.74 -4.88 15.08
CA GLN A 22 -2.77 -5.93 14.99
C GLN A 22 -4.14 -5.35 14.58
N ARG A 23 -4.54 -4.21 15.17
CA ARG A 23 -5.78 -3.52 14.77
C ARG A 23 -5.66 -2.99 13.34
N GLY A 24 -4.51 -2.41 12.98
CA GLY A 24 -4.21 -1.94 11.63
C GLY A 24 -4.28 -3.06 10.58
N LEU A 25 -3.76 -4.25 10.89
CA LEU A 25 -3.87 -5.43 10.04
C LEU A 25 -5.33 -5.86 9.86
N ALA A 26 -6.12 -5.92 10.94
CA ALA A 26 -7.54 -6.25 10.85
C ALA A 26 -8.30 -5.23 10.00
N LEU A 27 -7.99 -3.93 10.16
CA LEU A 27 -8.57 -2.85 9.38
C LEU A 27 -8.16 -2.93 7.90
N PHE A 28 -6.89 -3.21 7.61
CA PHE A 28 -6.34 -3.36 6.26
C PHE A 28 -7.08 -4.43 5.44
N TYR A 29 -7.47 -5.55 6.08
CA TYR A 29 -8.21 -6.66 5.46
C TYR A 29 -9.73 -6.55 5.63
N SER A 30 -10.26 -5.36 5.92
CA SER A 30 -11.69 -5.12 6.10
C SER A 30 -12.27 -4.23 5.01
N GLU A 31 -13.58 -4.37 4.78
CA GLU A 31 -14.37 -3.48 3.90
C GLU A 31 -14.45 -2.03 4.44
N ARG A 32 -13.89 -1.77 5.61
CA ARG A 32 -13.80 -0.43 6.19
C ARG A 32 -12.72 0.41 5.53
N ALA A 33 -11.55 -0.21 5.23
CA ALA A 33 -10.39 0.45 4.63
C ALA A 33 -10.07 -0.03 3.21
N GLU A 34 -10.61 -1.19 2.76
CA GLU A 34 -10.55 -1.71 1.38
C GLU A 34 -9.12 -1.95 0.82
N CYS A 35 -8.08 -1.87 1.65
CA CYS A 35 -6.68 -1.92 1.21
C CYS A 35 -6.32 -3.26 0.54
N PHE A 36 -6.94 -4.35 1.01
CA PHE A 36 -6.64 -5.71 0.58
C PHE A 36 -7.02 -6.00 -0.88
N HIS A 37 -7.92 -5.25 -1.48
CA HIS A 37 -8.32 -5.47 -2.87
C HIS A 37 -7.14 -5.31 -3.84
N CYS A 38 -6.30 -4.31 -3.61
CA CYS A 38 -5.09 -4.10 -4.41
C CYS A 38 -3.84 -4.71 -3.74
N HIS A 39 -3.81 -4.77 -2.40
CA HIS A 39 -2.64 -5.18 -1.63
C HIS A 39 -2.83 -6.49 -0.84
N GLY A 40 -3.83 -7.32 -1.17
CA GLY A 40 -4.19 -8.53 -0.42
C GLY A 40 -3.30 -9.76 -0.66
N THR A 41 -2.32 -9.72 -1.57
CA THR A 41 -1.46 -10.86 -1.88
C THR A 41 -0.29 -10.99 -0.89
N ARG A 42 0.48 -12.09 -0.99
CA ARG A 42 1.69 -12.29 -0.18
C ARG A 42 2.76 -11.22 -0.37
N LEU A 43 2.75 -10.53 -1.51
CA LEU A 43 3.67 -9.44 -1.82
C LEU A 43 3.05 -8.07 -1.57
N PHE A 44 1.83 -8.01 -1.05
CA PHE A 44 1.09 -6.76 -0.85
C PHE A 44 0.99 -5.93 -2.15
N THR A 45 0.75 -6.59 -3.26
CA THR A 45 0.48 -6.03 -4.58
C THR A 45 -0.25 -7.06 -5.43
N ASP A 46 -1.21 -6.65 -6.22
CA ASP A 46 -1.87 -7.46 -7.24
C ASP A 46 -1.17 -7.35 -8.61
N ASN A 47 -0.17 -6.45 -8.71
CA ASN A 47 0.53 -6.10 -9.95
C ASN A 47 -0.37 -5.51 -11.05
N GLN A 48 -1.59 -5.10 -10.73
CA GLN A 48 -2.50 -4.45 -11.67
C GLN A 48 -2.33 -2.93 -11.67
N PHE A 49 -3.12 -2.25 -12.49
CA PHE A 49 -3.09 -0.80 -12.65
C PHE A 49 -4.42 -0.21 -12.19
N HIS A 50 -4.36 0.71 -11.24
CA HIS A 50 -5.52 1.34 -10.61
C HIS A 50 -5.41 2.86 -10.64
N ASN A 51 -6.54 3.53 -10.77
CA ASN A 51 -6.66 4.96 -10.48
C ASN A 51 -7.27 5.12 -9.10
N ILE A 52 -6.49 5.66 -8.18
CA ILE A 52 -6.87 5.84 -6.78
C ILE A 52 -7.48 7.22 -6.49
N GLY A 53 -7.71 8.04 -7.53
CA GLY A 53 -8.27 9.38 -7.35
C GLY A 53 -7.29 10.38 -6.75
N LEU A 54 -5.99 10.25 -7.06
CA LEU A 54 -4.96 11.19 -6.59
C LEU A 54 -5.15 12.58 -7.21
N ASP A 55 -5.60 12.60 -8.49
CA ASP A 55 -5.91 13.79 -9.25
C ASP A 55 -7.28 13.65 -9.92
N ALA A 56 -7.99 14.78 -10.07
CA ALA A 56 -9.26 14.84 -10.78
C ALA A 56 -9.08 14.84 -12.30
N ASP A 57 -8.05 15.52 -12.81
CA ASP A 57 -7.66 15.53 -14.22
C ASP A 57 -6.53 14.54 -14.45
N VAL A 58 -6.82 13.49 -15.18
CA VAL A 58 -5.91 12.37 -15.43
C VAL A 58 -5.68 12.11 -16.92
N ALA A 59 -6.21 12.95 -17.80
CA ALA A 59 -6.13 12.76 -19.24
C ALA A 59 -4.69 12.59 -19.72
N GLY A 60 -4.40 11.50 -20.44
CA GLY A 60 -3.09 11.19 -20.97
C GLY A 60 -2.00 10.91 -19.94
N THR A 61 -2.36 10.55 -18.70
CA THR A 61 -1.42 10.24 -17.63
C THR A 61 -1.38 8.75 -17.30
N GLY A 62 -0.40 8.32 -16.49
CA GLY A 62 -0.27 6.94 -16.06
C GLY A 62 -0.12 5.97 -17.23
N ARG A 63 -0.78 4.82 -17.13
CA ARG A 63 -0.80 3.81 -18.19
C ARG A 63 -1.36 4.35 -19.51
N GLY A 64 -2.33 5.28 -19.45
CA GLY A 64 -2.93 5.93 -20.64
C GLY A 64 -1.91 6.63 -21.52
N ALA A 65 -0.89 7.23 -20.92
CA ALA A 65 0.23 7.85 -21.67
C ALA A 65 1.00 6.85 -22.57
N ILE A 66 0.96 5.56 -22.25
CA ILE A 66 1.64 4.49 -22.98
C ILE A 66 0.70 3.79 -23.96
N THR A 67 -0.53 3.49 -23.52
CA THR A 67 -1.50 2.71 -24.33
C THR A 67 -2.30 3.57 -25.30
N GLY A 68 -2.43 4.87 -25.04
CA GLY A 68 -3.32 5.78 -25.77
C GLY A 68 -4.82 5.51 -25.53
N ALA A 69 -5.15 4.64 -24.59
CA ALA A 69 -6.53 4.29 -24.26
C ALA A 69 -7.04 5.14 -23.09
N ALA A 70 -8.10 5.93 -23.30
CA ALA A 70 -8.67 6.81 -22.29
C ALA A 70 -9.10 6.06 -21.01
N GLY A 71 -9.45 4.77 -21.10
CA GLY A 71 -9.76 3.92 -19.95
C GLY A 71 -8.56 3.59 -19.07
N ASP A 72 -7.34 3.83 -19.57
CA ASP A 72 -6.09 3.62 -18.82
C ASP A 72 -5.52 4.92 -18.21
N ASP A 73 -6.15 6.07 -18.48
CA ASP A 73 -5.71 7.36 -17.95
C ASP A 73 -5.74 7.37 -16.42
N GLY A 74 -4.68 7.90 -15.82
CA GLY A 74 -4.54 7.99 -14.36
C GLY A 74 -4.33 6.66 -13.64
N ARG A 75 -4.18 5.54 -14.36
CA ARG A 75 -3.94 4.24 -13.76
C ARG A 75 -2.45 4.00 -13.57
N TRP A 76 -2.06 3.69 -12.34
CA TRP A 76 -0.69 3.39 -11.94
C TRP A 76 -0.60 1.98 -11.38
N LYS A 77 0.56 1.34 -11.56
CA LYS A 77 0.77 -0.01 -11.07
C LYS A 77 0.79 -0.03 -9.54
N THR A 78 0.03 -0.95 -8.93
CA THR A 78 0.07 -1.19 -7.49
C THR A 78 1.49 -1.58 -7.05
N PRO A 79 2.17 -0.80 -6.20
CA PRO A 79 3.47 -1.16 -5.66
C PRO A 79 3.34 -2.25 -4.59
N THR A 80 4.42 -2.96 -4.31
CA THR A 80 4.49 -3.78 -3.10
C THR A 80 4.54 -2.87 -1.87
N LEU A 81 3.93 -3.31 -0.75
CA LEU A 81 4.06 -2.62 0.53
C LEU A 81 5.16 -3.24 1.42
N ARG A 82 5.90 -4.24 0.94
CA ARG A 82 7.06 -4.74 1.69
C ARG A 82 8.11 -3.65 1.80
N ASN A 83 8.58 -3.43 3.03
CA ASN A 83 9.55 -2.37 3.36
C ASN A 83 9.05 -0.95 3.03
N VAL A 84 7.73 -0.75 2.91
CA VAL A 84 7.15 0.51 2.48
C VAL A 84 7.56 1.70 3.37
N ALA A 85 7.83 1.47 4.66
CA ALA A 85 8.29 2.51 5.57
C ALA A 85 9.68 3.10 5.21
N LEU A 86 10.44 2.41 4.34
CA LEU A 86 11.79 2.81 3.92
C LEU A 86 11.82 3.40 2.51
N THR A 87 10.69 3.43 1.79
CA THR A 87 10.64 3.76 0.36
C THR A 87 9.97 5.10 0.06
N GLY A 88 9.85 5.96 1.05
CA GLY A 88 9.42 7.35 0.81
C GLY A 88 10.40 8.11 -0.09
N PRO A 89 9.94 9.16 -0.79
CA PRO A 89 8.57 9.69 -0.80
C PRO A 89 7.58 8.80 -1.57
N TYR A 90 6.28 9.04 -1.41
CA TYR A 90 5.21 8.19 -1.88
C TYR A 90 4.39 8.81 -3.00
N MET A 91 3.63 7.94 -3.68
CA MET A 91 2.89 8.11 -4.91
C MET A 91 3.81 8.15 -6.14
N HIS A 92 3.25 8.28 -7.33
CA HIS A 92 4.00 8.28 -8.58
C HIS A 92 4.76 9.59 -8.85
N ASP A 93 4.43 10.62 -8.10
CA ASP A 93 4.97 11.99 -8.24
C ASP A 93 5.62 12.49 -6.94
N ASP A 94 5.87 11.59 -5.99
CA ASP A 94 6.59 11.85 -4.75
C ASP A 94 5.93 12.91 -3.83
N ARG A 95 4.60 13.14 -3.98
CA ARG A 95 3.89 14.24 -3.27
C ARG A 95 3.75 14.05 -1.77
N PHE A 96 3.86 12.84 -1.25
CA PHE A 96 3.76 12.57 0.19
C PHE A 96 5.09 12.08 0.76
N ALA A 97 5.54 12.74 1.81
CA ALA A 97 6.80 12.41 2.48
C ALA A 97 6.66 11.25 3.49
N THR A 98 5.45 11.05 4.03
CA THR A 98 5.20 10.14 5.16
C THR A 98 4.05 9.17 4.88
N LEU A 99 4.04 8.03 5.59
CA LEU A 99 2.93 7.08 5.53
C LEU A 99 1.65 7.66 6.13
N GLU A 100 1.78 8.56 7.09
CA GLU A 100 0.66 9.30 7.68
C GLU A 100 -0.07 10.12 6.61
N GLU A 101 0.65 10.83 5.75
CA GLU A 101 0.07 11.60 4.63
C GLU A 101 -0.61 10.68 3.61
N VAL A 102 -0.02 9.52 3.31
CA VAL A 102 -0.63 8.51 2.43
C VAL A 102 -1.96 8.01 3.00
N VAL A 103 -1.99 7.63 4.28
CA VAL A 103 -3.21 7.13 4.92
C VAL A 103 -4.25 8.24 5.06
N ALA A 104 -3.83 9.47 5.35
CA ALA A 104 -4.73 10.64 5.39
C ALA A 104 -5.36 10.91 4.01
N PHE A 105 -4.59 10.77 2.92
CA PHE A 105 -5.13 10.85 1.56
C PHE A 105 -6.23 9.82 1.32
N TYR A 106 -6.00 8.54 1.62
CA TYR A 106 -7.04 7.51 1.49
C TYR A 106 -8.23 7.74 2.42
N SER A 107 -8.00 8.40 3.56
CA SER A 107 -9.08 8.76 4.48
C SER A 107 -10.01 9.85 3.94
N SER A 108 -9.46 10.91 3.32
CA SER A 108 -10.26 12.11 2.99
C SER A 108 -9.84 12.89 1.75
N GLY A 109 -8.78 12.45 1.04
CA GLY A 109 -8.18 13.19 -0.08
C GLY A 109 -8.57 12.71 -1.48
N VAL A 110 -9.35 11.64 -1.60
CA VAL A 110 -9.68 11.02 -2.90
C VAL A 110 -10.56 11.93 -3.75
N ALA A 111 -10.08 12.29 -4.93
CA ALA A 111 -10.79 13.07 -5.92
C ALA A 111 -11.60 12.16 -6.87
N LEU A 112 -12.75 12.69 -7.36
CA LEU A 112 -13.45 12.06 -8.47
C LEU A 112 -12.67 12.29 -9.76
N SER A 113 -12.41 11.21 -10.51
CA SER A 113 -11.83 11.26 -11.85
C SER A 113 -12.52 10.25 -12.79
N PRO A 114 -12.41 10.42 -14.12
CA PRO A 114 -13.19 9.59 -15.08
C PRO A 114 -12.90 8.09 -15.00
N THR A 115 -11.71 7.70 -14.58
CA THR A 115 -11.23 6.31 -14.54
C THR A 115 -11.02 5.81 -13.11
N LEU A 116 -11.57 6.53 -12.10
CA LEU A 116 -11.48 6.14 -10.68
C LEU A 116 -11.90 4.69 -10.50
N ASP A 117 -11.10 3.92 -9.78
CA ASP A 117 -11.41 2.51 -9.51
C ASP A 117 -12.68 2.40 -8.65
N THR A 118 -13.51 1.42 -8.98
CA THR A 118 -14.86 1.29 -8.39
C THR A 118 -14.87 0.95 -6.91
N ILE A 119 -13.76 0.41 -6.39
CA ILE A 119 -13.60 0.12 -4.96
C ILE A 119 -13.17 1.35 -4.16
N ILE A 120 -12.66 2.38 -4.83
CA ILE A 120 -12.20 3.61 -4.20
C ILE A 120 -13.37 4.57 -4.00
N ARG A 121 -13.55 5.07 -2.78
CA ARG A 121 -14.64 5.98 -2.43
C ARG A 121 -14.24 7.42 -2.66
N ILE A 122 -15.06 8.16 -3.41
CA ILE A 122 -14.91 9.61 -3.57
C ILE A 122 -14.91 10.27 -2.19
N GLY A 123 -13.95 11.13 -1.92
CA GLY A 123 -13.75 11.77 -0.62
C GLY A 123 -13.11 10.84 0.43
N GLY A 124 -12.72 9.62 0.04
CA GLY A 124 -12.00 8.67 0.88
C GLY A 124 -12.87 7.85 1.84
N PHE A 125 -12.21 7.03 2.66
CA PHE A 125 -12.86 6.06 3.54
C PHE A 125 -13.30 6.64 4.89
N GLN A 126 -13.05 7.92 5.16
CA GLN A 126 -13.42 8.64 6.39
C GLN A 126 -12.95 7.92 7.67
N LEU A 127 -11.67 7.52 7.68
CA LEU A 127 -11.07 6.82 8.80
C LEU A 127 -10.87 7.77 9.99
N THR A 128 -11.11 7.26 11.18
CA THR A 128 -10.82 8.02 12.40
C THR A 128 -9.30 8.21 12.59
N PRO A 129 -8.85 9.19 13.37
CA PRO A 129 -7.41 9.37 13.65
C PRO A 129 -6.75 8.11 14.26
N GLU A 130 -7.49 7.33 15.08
CA GLU A 130 -7.01 6.09 15.65
C GLU A 130 -6.86 5.00 14.56
N GLU A 131 -7.86 4.84 13.70
CA GLU A 131 -7.78 3.90 12.57
C GLU A 131 -6.61 4.23 11.64
N GLN A 132 -6.36 5.51 11.38
CA GLN A 132 -5.22 5.94 10.57
C GLN A 132 -3.89 5.58 11.24
N ALA A 133 -3.75 5.85 12.55
CA ALA A 133 -2.55 5.50 13.30
C ALA A 133 -2.31 3.98 13.34
N ASP A 134 -3.36 3.18 13.50
CA ASP A 134 -3.29 1.73 13.48
C ASP A 134 -2.84 1.18 12.12
N LEU A 135 -3.36 1.72 11.01
CA LEU A 135 -2.90 1.38 9.66
C LEU A 135 -1.43 1.72 9.46
N VAL A 136 -0.97 2.89 9.90
CA VAL A 136 0.46 3.28 9.81
C VAL A 136 1.33 2.33 10.63
N ALA A 137 0.90 1.94 11.83
CA ALA A 137 1.61 0.97 12.66
C ALA A 137 1.74 -0.38 11.94
N PHE A 138 0.67 -0.85 11.31
CA PHE A 138 0.71 -2.07 10.48
C PHE A 138 1.66 -1.92 9.30
N LEU A 139 1.60 -0.85 8.52
CA LEU A 139 2.46 -0.63 7.36
C LEU A 139 3.95 -0.59 7.76
N ARG A 140 4.28 0.04 8.88
CA ARG A 140 5.65 0.04 9.43
C ARG A 140 6.13 -1.36 9.83
N SER A 141 5.24 -2.22 10.29
CA SER A 141 5.56 -3.60 10.64
C SER A 141 5.93 -4.49 9.45
N LEU A 142 5.69 -4.03 8.21
CA LEU A 142 6.07 -4.73 6.98
C LEU A 142 7.57 -4.55 6.63
N THR A 143 8.34 -3.90 7.48
CA THR A 143 9.79 -3.74 7.32
C THR A 143 10.52 -5.03 7.72
N ASP A 144 11.36 -5.53 6.82
CA ASP A 144 12.22 -6.70 7.04
C ASP A 144 13.67 -6.22 7.23
N GLU A 145 14.05 -5.98 8.48
CA GLU A 145 15.39 -5.51 8.83
C GLU A 145 16.49 -6.49 8.39
N ALA A 146 16.23 -7.79 8.45
CA ALA A 146 17.20 -8.79 8.03
C ALA A 146 17.47 -8.73 6.52
N PHE A 147 16.42 -8.45 5.74
CA PHE A 147 16.54 -8.28 4.29
C PHE A 147 17.31 -6.99 3.95
N VAL A 148 16.97 -5.87 4.55
CA VAL A 148 17.59 -4.57 4.19
C VAL A 148 19.02 -4.41 4.68
N THR A 149 19.43 -5.20 5.66
CA THR A 149 20.82 -5.19 6.19
C THR A 149 21.67 -6.34 5.67
N ASP A 150 21.16 -7.22 4.83
CA ASP A 150 21.92 -8.36 4.29
C ASP A 150 23.00 -7.87 3.32
N PRO A 151 24.30 -8.07 3.66
CA PRO A 151 25.40 -7.59 2.82
C PRO A 151 25.45 -8.25 1.43
N ARG A 152 24.78 -9.41 1.25
CA ARG A 152 24.67 -10.09 -0.05
C ARG A 152 23.75 -9.36 -1.03
N LEU A 153 22.90 -8.48 -0.51
CA LEU A 153 21.90 -7.69 -1.29
C LEU A 153 22.34 -6.22 -1.44
N GLY A 154 23.52 -5.86 -0.94
CA GLY A 154 24.11 -4.55 -1.09
C GLY A 154 24.57 -4.24 -2.52
N PRO A 155 25.00 -2.99 -2.80
CA PRO A 155 25.54 -2.65 -4.10
C PRO A 155 26.72 -3.56 -4.45
N PRO A 156 26.91 -3.92 -5.73
CA PRO A 156 28.06 -4.70 -6.17
C PRO A 156 29.37 -3.95 -5.84
N PRO A 157 30.45 -4.68 -5.56
CA PRO A 157 31.75 -4.08 -5.28
C PRO A 157 32.34 -3.31 -6.47
#